data_86794531785ad25eb46f5d5cb34932a3
#
_entry.id   86794531785ad25eb46f5d5cb34932a3
#
_cell.length_a   1.000
_cell.length_b   1.000
_cell.length_c   1.000
_cell.angle_alpha   90.00
_cell.angle_beta   90.00
_cell.angle_gamma   90.00
#
_symmetry.space_group_name_H-M   'P 1'
#
loop_
_entity.id
_entity.type
_entity.pdbx_description
1 polymer ?
#
loop_
_entity_poly.entity_id
_entity_poly.type
_entity_poly.pdbx_seq_one_letter_code
_entity_poly.pdbx_strand_id
1 'polypeptide(L)'
;MIKNYVDIDTKLDKVNDECGVFGIYRNDDDIDIVAAANDALYSLQHRGQQSAGITVNKDGEFTTVKELGMVSEIFTPKALEKLPNGKIAVGHVRYTSSESLDRASNQPLVMRYIQGSIGIANNGSITNFNEIRQELETGGAVFQSNSNAEIMAYVIATERCVTDTLEDAVLSSMRKLKGAYSTVICAPSRLIGFRDMHGFRPLCIGKLKNSWIFTSESCVIDSLGGEFVRDVEPGEMVVVDEEGFHSYKLKLLPDKTSFCLFEYVYIARPDSVINGVCVHNARFKAGELLYDEFPIEADMVCGVPDSGLIAAQGYAKASGIPFSTGFVKNKYIGRTVGSGKDKKKRLLRTRLTALKANVKGKRVVIIDDSIVRGETSKHIVRLMREAGAAEVHMLISSPPFVCPCYFGVDIHDKESLIANKLTTSEICEYIGADSLGYLSINSLRKIAEGANIEFCDGCFTGSYDAEIPRTIFVDKYAKKINRK
;
A
#
# COMPACT_ATOMS: atom_id res chain seq x y z
N MET A 1 -39.52 17.14 -3.60
CA MET A 1 -38.43 18.10 -3.90
C MET A 1 -37.16 17.28 -4.16
N ILE A 2 -36.75 17.16 -5.41
CA ILE A 2 -35.56 16.42 -5.81
C ILE A 2 -34.37 17.29 -5.45
N LYS A 3 -33.62 16.92 -4.39
CA LYS A 3 -32.34 17.55 -4.08
C LYS A 3 -31.37 17.25 -5.23
N ASN A 4 -30.81 18.29 -5.84
CA ASN A 4 -29.75 18.19 -6.84
C ASN A 4 -28.55 17.46 -6.21
N TYR A 5 -28.35 16.20 -6.61
CA TYR A 5 -27.15 15.45 -6.30
C TYR A 5 -25.98 16.08 -7.07
N VAL A 6 -25.02 16.59 -6.32
CA VAL A 6 -23.75 17.11 -6.85
C VAL A 6 -23.09 15.99 -7.66
N ASP A 7 -22.68 16.31 -8.87
CA ASP A 7 -21.98 15.41 -9.81
C ASP A 7 -20.62 15.05 -9.17
N ILE A 8 -20.56 13.90 -8.50
CA ILE A 8 -19.35 13.40 -7.85
C ILE A 8 -18.49 12.78 -8.94
N ASP A 9 -17.29 13.29 -9.11
CA ASP A 9 -16.28 12.89 -10.09
C ASP A 9 -16.01 11.37 -10.02
N THR A 10 -16.12 10.68 -11.15
CA THR A 10 -16.13 9.22 -11.25
C THR A 10 -14.75 8.56 -11.15
N LYS A 11 -13.97 8.90 -10.12
CA LYS A 11 -12.78 8.12 -9.73
C LYS A 11 -13.23 6.81 -9.07
N LEU A 12 -12.50 5.71 -9.29
CA LEU A 12 -12.78 4.42 -8.66
C LEU A 12 -12.82 4.61 -7.13
N ASP A 13 -13.90 4.12 -6.52
CA ASP A 13 -14.31 4.35 -5.12
C ASP A 13 -13.63 3.38 -4.12
N LYS A 14 -12.55 2.74 -4.49
CA LYS A 14 -11.73 1.94 -3.57
C LYS A 14 -10.47 2.68 -3.20
N VAL A 15 -10.08 2.54 -1.94
CA VAL A 15 -8.73 2.90 -1.50
C VAL A 15 -7.77 2.21 -2.44
N ASN A 16 -6.84 2.95 -2.95
CA ASN A 16 -5.86 2.40 -3.86
C ASN A 16 -4.61 2.03 -3.06
N ASP A 17 -3.92 1.03 -3.60
CA ASP A 17 -2.79 0.37 -2.98
C ASP A 17 -1.61 1.34 -2.79
N GLU A 18 -0.68 0.95 -1.94
CA GLU A 18 0.56 1.65 -1.67
C GLU A 18 1.70 1.01 -2.43
N CYS A 19 2.87 1.68 -2.42
CA CYS A 19 4.07 1.15 -3.03
C CYS A 19 4.58 -0.11 -2.32
N GLY A 20 5.39 -0.91 -3.02
CA GLY A 20 6.14 -2.03 -2.46
C GLY A 20 7.62 -1.91 -2.78
N VAL A 21 8.47 -2.26 -1.81
CA VAL A 21 9.93 -2.24 -1.92
C VAL A 21 10.51 -3.63 -1.78
N PHE A 22 11.61 -3.87 -2.48
CA PHE A 22 12.39 -5.09 -2.42
C PHE A 22 13.87 -4.77 -2.51
N GLY A 23 14.72 -5.52 -1.82
CA GLY A 23 16.16 -5.50 -1.95
C GLY A 23 16.76 -6.87 -1.68
N ILE A 24 17.81 -7.23 -2.41
CA ILE A 24 18.57 -8.46 -2.21
C ILE A 24 20.07 -8.15 -2.24
N TYR A 25 20.79 -8.70 -1.27
CA TYR A 25 22.26 -8.75 -1.24
C TYR A 25 22.68 -10.21 -1.44
N ARG A 26 23.34 -10.48 -2.58
CA ARG A 26 23.70 -11.83 -3.00
C ARG A 26 25.00 -12.28 -2.34
N ASN A 27 24.96 -13.41 -1.65
CA ASN A 27 26.12 -14.12 -1.13
C ASN A 27 26.37 -15.46 -1.82
N ASP A 28 25.41 -15.94 -2.62
CA ASP A 28 25.49 -17.19 -3.36
C ASP A 28 25.53 -16.91 -4.87
N ASP A 29 26.55 -17.41 -5.55
CA ASP A 29 26.74 -17.15 -6.99
C ASP A 29 25.72 -17.84 -7.89
N ASP A 30 25.03 -18.87 -7.40
CA ASP A 30 23.97 -19.59 -8.09
C ASP A 30 22.60 -18.89 -8.01
N ILE A 31 22.49 -17.76 -7.32
CA ILE A 31 21.29 -16.94 -7.31
C ILE A 31 21.31 -15.93 -8.46
N ASP A 32 20.29 -16.02 -9.32
CA ASP A 32 19.98 -14.96 -10.29
C ASP A 32 19.18 -13.86 -9.58
N ILE A 33 19.85 -12.75 -9.23
CA ILE A 33 19.21 -11.64 -8.52
C ILE A 33 18.23 -10.87 -9.39
N VAL A 34 18.37 -10.93 -10.72
CA VAL A 34 17.43 -10.27 -11.64
C VAL A 34 16.12 -11.03 -11.66
N ALA A 35 16.17 -12.36 -11.76
CA ALA A 35 15.00 -13.21 -11.66
C ALA A 35 14.34 -13.08 -10.28
N ALA A 36 15.13 -13.14 -9.19
CA ALA A 36 14.61 -12.97 -7.83
C ALA A 36 13.92 -11.61 -7.63
N ALA A 37 14.50 -10.51 -8.14
CA ALA A 37 13.88 -9.19 -8.06
C ALA A 37 12.59 -9.11 -8.89
N ASN A 38 12.55 -9.69 -10.09
CA ASN A 38 11.36 -9.74 -10.90
C ASN A 38 10.21 -10.51 -10.22
N ASP A 39 10.49 -11.69 -9.68
CA ASP A 39 9.51 -12.54 -8.98
C ASP A 39 9.02 -11.89 -7.69
N ALA A 40 9.91 -11.19 -6.97
CA ALA A 40 9.56 -10.38 -5.81
C ALA A 40 8.58 -9.26 -6.19
N LEU A 41 8.81 -8.54 -7.28
CA LEU A 41 7.90 -7.48 -7.74
C LEU A 41 6.57 -8.03 -8.23
N TYR A 42 6.52 -9.22 -8.83
CA TYR A 42 5.26 -9.92 -9.10
C TYR A 42 4.48 -10.20 -7.80
N SER A 43 5.18 -10.65 -6.76
CA SER A 43 4.57 -10.93 -5.46
C SER A 43 4.06 -9.67 -4.77
N LEU A 44 4.65 -8.49 -5.06
CA LEU A 44 4.25 -7.17 -4.56
C LEU A 44 3.30 -6.40 -5.50
N GLN A 45 2.92 -6.96 -6.67
CA GLN A 45 2.13 -6.24 -7.67
C GLN A 45 0.79 -5.71 -7.15
N HIS A 46 0.22 -6.33 -6.12
CA HIS A 46 -1.00 -5.86 -5.46
C HIS A 46 -0.80 -4.49 -4.80
N ARG A 47 0.42 -4.15 -4.39
CA ARG A 47 0.77 -2.86 -3.76
C ARG A 47 0.95 -1.72 -4.77
N GLY A 48 1.24 -2.02 -6.04
CA GLY A 48 1.44 -0.99 -7.06
C GLY A 48 1.32 -1.52 -8.47
N GLN A 49 0.51 -0.88 -9.33
CA GLN A 49 0.21 -1.34 -10.69
C GLN A 49 0.45 -0.27 -11.76
N GLN A 50 1.05 0.87 -11.40
CA GLN A 50 1.20 2.00 -12.33
C GLN A 50 2.61 2.14 -12.87
N SER A 51 3.60 1.75 -12.10
CA SER A 51 4.97 1.61 -12.59
C SER A 51 5.73 0.59 -11.75
N ALA A 52 6.78 0.04 -12.33
CA ALA A 52 7.73 -0.79 -11.62
C ALA A 52 9.15 -0.51 -12.10
N GLY A 53 10.14 -0.84 -11.27
CA GLY A 53 11.54 -0.68 -11.60
C GLY A 53 12.43 -1.63 -10.83
N ILE A 54 13.54 -2.01 -11.45
CA ILE A 54 14.64 -2.77 -10.86
C ILE A 54 15.94 -2.03 -11.17
N THR A 55 16.75 -1.84 -10.12
CA THR A 55 18.13 -1.35 -10.23
C THR A 55 19.06 -2.44 -9.72
N VAL A 56 20.06 -2.77 -10.51
CA VAL A 56 21.12 -3.73 -10.14
C VAL A 56 22.44 -2.99 -10.03
N ASN A 57 23.16 -3.25 -8.97
CA ASN A 57 24.54 -2.84 -8.78
C ASN A 57 25.46 -4.05 -9.04
N LYS A 58 26.35 -3.89 -10.01
CA LYS A 58 27.46 -4.78 -10.27
C LYS A 58 28.76 -3.98 -10.19
N ASP A 59 29.59 -4.30 -9.20
CA ASP A 59 30.91 -3.70 -9.03
C ASP A 59 30.92 -2.16 -8.97
N GLY A 60 29.86 -1.56 -8.37
CA GLY A 60 29.67 -0.11 -8.26
C GLY A 60 28.99 0.54 -9.47
N GLU A 61 28.72 -0.22 -10.54
CA GLU A 61 27.94 0.24 -11.68
C GLU A 61 26.46 -0.08 -11.49
N PHE A 62 25.61 0.94 -11.67
CA PHE A 62 24.17 0.86 -11.49
C PHE A 62 23.45 0.79 -12.83
N THR A 63 22.78 -0.31 -13.08
CA THR A 63 21.92 -0.49 -14.27
C THR A 63 20.47 -0.53 -13.82
N THR A 64 19.61 0.27 -14.47
CA THR A 64 18.19 0.41 -14.09
C THR A 64 17.30 0.14 -15.29
N VAL A 65 16.26 -0.68 -15.07
CA VAL A 65 15.09 -0.79 -15.96
C VAL A 65 13.87 -0.38 -15.14
N LYS A 66 13.17 0.67 -15.56
CA LYS A 66 11.93 1.14 -14.94
C LYS A 66 11.02 1.81 -15.97
N GLU A 67 9.71 1.59 -15.86
CA GLU A 67 8.72 2.17 -16.78
C GLU A 67 7.33 2.24 -16.12
N LEU A 68 6.39 2.89 -16.77
CA LEU A 68 4.97 2.85 -16.46
C LEU A 68 4.38 1.52 -16.94
N GLY A 69 3.51 0.91 -16.13
CA GLY A 69 2.85 -0.36 -16.42
C GLY A 69 3.01 -1.38 -15.29
N MET A 70 2.49 -2.57 -15.53
CA MET A 70 2.61 -3.71 -14.62
C MET A 70 3.97 -4.41 -14.80
N VAL A 71 4.37 -5.17 -13.81
CA VAL A 71 5.62 -5.96 -13.81
C VAL A 71 5.73 -6.81 -15.08
N SER A 72 4.64 -7.51 -15.47
CA SER A 72 4.59 -8.34 -16.69
C SER A 72 4.74 -7.56 -18.00
N GLU A 73 4.39 -6.29 -18.01
CA GLU A 73 4.48 -5.44 -19.20
C GLU A 73 5.86 -4.83 -19.36
N ILE A 74 6.52 -4.52 -18.24
CA ILE A 74 7.81 -3.83 -18.19
C ILE A 74 8.97 -4.82 -18.34
N PHE A 75 8.94 -5.89 -17.53
CA PHE A 75 10.06 -6.83 -17.44
C PHE A 75 9.90 -8.00 -18.42
N THR A 76 9.85 -7.68 -19.72
CA THR A 76 9.95 -8.68 -20.77
C THR A 76 11.35 -9.33 -20.77
N PRO A 77 11.53 -10.56 -21.33
CA PRO A 77 12.86 -11.19 -21.38
C PRO A 77 13.94 -10.25 -21.92
N LYS A 78 13.64 -9.51 -23.00
CA LYS A 78 14.56 -8.52 -23.59
C LYS A 78 14.88 -7.34 -22.65
N ALA A 79 13.97 -6.98 -21.75
CA ALA A 79 14.21 -5.91 -20.77
C ALA A 79 15.08 -6.43 -19.62
N LEU A 80 14.85 -7.66 -19.15
CA LEU A 80 15.64 -8.29 -18.10
C LEU A 80 17.08 -8.59 -18.56
N GLU A 81 17.30 -8.96 -19.82
CA GLU A 81 18.67 -9.16 -20.40
C GLU A 81 19.56 -7.91 -20.32
N LYS A 82 18.98 -6.71 -20.14
CA LYS A 82 19.74 -5.47 -19.95
C LYS A 82 20.33 -5.33 -18.55
N LEU A 83 19.77 -6.05 -17.57
CA LEU A 83 20.22 -6.00 -16.19
C LEU A 83 21.34 -7.05 -15.99
N PRO A 84 22.50 -6.65 -15.45
CA PRO A 84 23.57 -7.60 -15.16
C PRO A 84 23.21 -8.46 -13.94
N ASN A 85 23.70 -9.69 -13.87
CA ASN A 85 23.66 -10.44 -12.61
C ASN A 85 24.72 -9.88 -11.65
N GLY A 86 24.34 -8.92 -10.82
CA GLY A 86 25.24 -8.17 -9.92
C GLY A 86 25.26 -8.72 -8.50
N LYS A 87 25.77 -7.92 -7.57
CA LYS A 87 25.86 -8.24 -6.13
C LYS A 87 24.59 -7.81 -5.37
N ILE A 88 24.00 -6.67 -5.77
CA ILE A 88 22.86 -6.05 -5.07
C ILE A 88 21.79 -5.67 -6.10
N ALA A 89 20.53 -5.99 -5.81
CA ALA A 89 19.39 -5.47 -6.56
C ALA A 89 18.37 -4.83 -5.64
N VAL A 90 17.74 -3.73 -6.12
CA VAL A 90 16.60 -3.07 -5.47
C VAL A 90 15.47 -2.94 -6.46
N GLY A 91 14.26 -3.28 -6.03
CA GLY A 91 13.05 -3.24 -6.81
C GLY A 91 11.96 -2.39 -6.16
N HIS A 92 11.06 -1.87 -7.00
CA HIS A 92 9.92 -1.07 -6.57
C HIS A 92 8.70 -1.30 -7.46
N VAL A 93 7.52 -1.39 -6.83
CA VAL A 93 6.23 -1.25 -7.50
C VAL A 93 5.53 0.00 -6.97
N ARG A 94 4.98 0.81 -7.87
CA ARG A 94 4.41 2.12 -7.52
C ARG A 94 2.91 2.16 -7.71
N TYR A 95 2.25 2.76 -6.74
CA TYR A 95 0.94 3.36 -6.89
C TYR A 95 1.04 4.89 -6.78
N THR A 96 0.18 5.63 -7.49
CA THR A 96 -0.01 7.07 -7.32
C THR A 96 -1.43 7.47 -7.69
N SER A 97 -2.02 8.37 -6.93
CA SER A 97 -3.33 8.97 -7.19
C SER A 97 -3.29 10.10 -8.21
N SER A 98 -2.09 10.64 -8.52
CA SER A 98 -1.98 11.79 -9.42
C SER A 98 -2.41 11.45 -10.84
N GLU A 99 -3.22 12.32 -11.46
CA GLU A 99 -3.66 12.18 -12.86
C GLU A 99 -2.50 12.25 -13.85
N SER A 100 -1.40 12.89 -13.49
CA SER A 100 -0.16 12.89 -14.25
C SER A 100 0.76 11.78 -13.78
N LEU A 101 0.82 10.69 -14.54
CA LEU A 101 1.83 9.67 -14.39
C LEU A 101 3.19 10.27 -14.76
N ASP A 102 3.92 10.76 -13.75
CA ASP A 102 5.26 11.32 -13.94
C ASP A 102 6.29 10.20 -13.93
N ARG A 103 6.93 9.98 -15.10
CA ARG A 103 8.01 8.99 -15.25
C ARG A 103 9.24 9.30 -14.39
N ALA A 104 9.49 10.58 -14.12
CA ALA A 104 10.63 11.00 -13.31
C ALA A 104 10.54 10.48 -11.86
N SER A 105 9.32 10.33 -11.37
CA SER A 105 9.05 9.78 -10.04
C SER A 105 9.08 8.25 -9.95
N ASN A 106 9.29 7.53 -11.08
CA ASN A 106 9.39 6.06 -11.04
C ASN A 106 10.66 5.63 -10.29
N GLN A 107 10.49 4.69 -9.38
CA GLN A 107 11.57 4.17 -8.55
C GLN A 107 12.00 2.76 -9.03
N PRO A 108 13.24 2.31 -8.67
CA PRO A 108 14.24 2.99 -7.85
C PRO A 108 14.81 4.25 -8.52
N LEU A 109 15.15 5.26 -7.70
CA LEU A 109 15.86 6.44 -8.17
C LEU A 109 17.36 6.23 -7.94
N VAL A 110 18.16 6.33 -9.01
CA VAL A 110 19.62 6.30 -8.91
C VAL A 110 20.13 7.72 -8.95
N MET A 111 20.80 8.12 -7.88
CA MET A 111 21.37 9.47 -7.74
C MET A 111 22.88 9.38 -7.52
N ARG A 112 23.60 10.25 -8.19
CA ARG A 112 25.06 10.41 -8.05
C ARG A 112 25.36 11.63 -7.20
N TYR A 113 26.25 11.48 -6.26
CA TYR A 113 26.75 12.56 -5.41
C TYR A 113 28.26 12.39 -5.19
N ILE A 114 28.89 13.28 -4.47
CA ILE A 114 30.36 13.36 -4.34
C ILE A 114 31.00 12.07 -3.79
N GLN A 115 30.28 11.28 -3.00
CA GLN A 115 30.76 10.03 -2.38
C GLN A 115 30.38 8.76 -3.17
N GLY A 116 29.79 8.90 -4.38
CA GLY A 116 29.39 7.78 -5.21
C GLY A 116 27.96 7.81 -5.72
N SER A 117 27.33 6.67 -5.84
CA SER A 117 25.95 6.54 -6.28
C SER A 117 25.13 5.74 -5.29
N ILE A 118 23.84 6.08 -5.17
CA ILE A 118 22.85 5.29 -4.44
C ILE A 118 21.61 5.06 -5.30
N GLY A 119 21.05 3.86 -5.22
CA GLY A 119 19.74 3.52 -5.77
C GLY A 119 18.75 3.38 -4.62
N ILE A 120 17.66 4.17 -4.62
CA ILE A 120 16.70 4.23 -3.50
C ILE A 120 15.30 3.88 -3.94
N ALA A 121 14.62 3.04 -3.15
CA ALA A 121 13.20 2.70 -3.26
C ALA A 121 12.50 2.93 -1.91
N ASN A 122 11.37 3.61 -1.93
CA ASN A 122 10.61 3.99 -0.74
C ASN A 122 9.12 3.66 -0.87
N ASN A 123 8.54 3.17 0.21
CA ASN A 123 7.11 3.05 0.44
C ASN A 123 6.70 3.96 1.61
N GLY A 124 5.77 4.88 1.37
CA GLY A 124 5.23 5.80 2.36
C GLY A 124 5.38 7.27 1.99
N SER A 125 4.93 8.16 2.88
CA SER A 125 4.89 9.61 2.67
C SER A 125 5.56 10.38 3.80
N ILE A 126 6.45 11.29 3.44
CA ILE A 126 7.14 12.22 4.35
C ILE A 126 6.23 13.41 4.62
N THR A 127 5.87 13.64 5.88
CA THR A 127 4.93 14.71 6.27
C THR A 127 5.56 16.11 6.25
N ASN A 128 6.87 16.22 6.41
CA ASN A 128 7.62 17.48 6.29
C ASN A 128 8.31 17.64 4.91
N PHE A 129 7.70 17.05 3.87
CA PHE A 129 8.20 17.09 2.50
C PHE A 129 8.44 18.53 1.99
N ASN A 130 7.47 19.43 2.23
CA ASN A 130 7.51 20.79 1.72
C ASN A 130 8.59 21.63 2.40
N GLU A 131 8.73 21.48 3.70
CA GLU A 131 9.72 22.17 4.50
C GLU A 131 11.14 21.78 4.06
N ILE A 132 11.40 20.48 3.96
CA ILE A 132 12.71 19.98 3.51
C ILE A 132 12.99 20.40 2.08
N ARG A 133 12.00 20.27 1.18
CA ARG A 133 12.18 20.68 -0.22
C ARG A 133 12.53 22.17 -0.33
N GLN A 134 11.81 23.02 0.38
CA GLN A 134 12.08 24.46 0.38
C GLN A 134 13.48 24.80 0.91
N GLU A 135 13.91 24.12 1.97
CA GLU A 135 15.26 24.28 2.52
C GLU A 135 16.33 23.90 1.49
N LEU A 136 16.18 22.72 0.87
CA LEU A 136 17.11 22.23 -0.15
C LEU A 136 17.13 23.11 -1.41
N GLU A 137 15.97 23.54 -1.93
CA GLU A 137 15.87 24.43 -3.09
C GLU A 137 16.51 25.80 -2.80
N THR A 138 16.35 26.32 -1.57
CA THR A 138 17.03 27.55 -1.13
C THR A 138 18.54 27.37 -1.09
N GLY A 139 19.01 26.16 -0.76
CA GLY A 139 20.42 25.77 -0.84
C GLY A 139 20.92 25.45 -2.26
N GLY A 140 20.08 25.59 -3.29
CA GLY A 140 20.44 25.37 -4.70
C GLY A 140 20.18 23.96 -5.23
N ALA A 141 19.48 23.07 -4.50
CA ALA A 141 19.10 21.77 -5.03
C ALA A 141 18.10 21.88 -6.18
N VAL A 142 18.26 21.04 -7.21
CA VAL A 142 17.41 21.00 -8.40
C VAL A 142 16.72 19.65 -8.46
N PHE A 143 15.41 19.65 -8.19
CA PHE A 143 14.58 18.44 -8.21
C PHE A 143 14.09 18.10 -9.61
N GLN A 144 14.08 16.82 -9.94
CA GLN A 144 13.55 16.30 -11.19
C GLN A 144 12.14 15.76 -11.06
N SER A 145 11.71 15.47 -9.83
CA SER A 145 10.41 14.87 -9.52
C SER A 145 9.80 15.43 -8.23
N ASN A 146 8.60 14.96 -7.90
CA ASN A 146 7.93 15.20 -6.61
C ASN A 146 7.94 13.93 -5.74
N SER A 147 8.96 13.08 -5.91
CA SER A 147 9.06 11.81 -5.18
C SER A 147 9.65 12.00 -3.79
N ASN A 148 9.06 11.34 -2.78
CA ASN A 148 9.66 11.23 -1.45
C ASN A 148 11.07 10.63 -1.50
N ALA A 149 11.30 9.66 -2.40
CA ALA A 149 12.61 9.04 -2.56
C ALA A 149 13.70 10.02 -3.01
N GLU A 150 13.36 11.02 -3.85
CA GLU A 150 14.29 12.05 -4.26
C GLU A 150 14.67 12.97 -3.10
N ILE A 151 13.69 13.43 -2.30
CA ILE A 151 13.94 14.20 -1.08
C ILE A 151 14.86 13.43 -0.14
N MET A 152 14.55 12.14 0.12
CA MET A 152 15.35 11.29 1.02
C MET A 152 16.79 11.17 0.52
N ALA A 153 16.99 10.97 -0.78
CA ALA A 153 18.32 10.87 -1.36
C ALA A 153 19.12 12.19 -1.21
N TYR A 154 18.47 13.35 -1.39
CA TYR A 154 19.11 14.64 -1.14
C TYR A 154 19.48 14.82 0.33
N VAL A 155 18.60 14.51 1.27
CA VAL A 155 18.88 14.58 2.72
C VAL A 155 20.07 13.67 3.07
N ILE A 156 20.08 12.42 2.60
CA ILE A 156 21.18 11.48 2.85
C ILE A 156 22.49 12.00 2.25
N ALA A 157 22.47 12.52 1.03
CA ALA A 157 23.66 13.08 0.38
C ALA A 157 24.21 14.29 1.14
N THR A 158 23.33 15.15 1.65
CA THR A 158 23.70 16.32 2.46
C THR A 158 24.31 15.89 3.81
N GLU A 159 23.67 14.96 4.50
CA GLU A 159 24.20 14.41 5.75
C GLU A 159 25.54 13.72 5.54
N ARG A 160 25.73 13.02 4.42
CA ARG A 160 26.99 12.34 4.09
C ARG A 160 28.17 13.31 3.88
N CYS A 161 27.91 14.57 3.62
CA CYS A 161 28.97 15.59 3.56
C CYS A 161 29.55 15.95 4.93
N VAL A 162 28.83 15.64 6.00
CA VAL A 162 29.19 16.00 7.39
C VAL A 162 29.33 14.80 8.32
N THR A 163 29.19 13.57 7.80
CA THR A 163 29.36 12.32 8.53
C THR A 163 30.44 11.44 7.90
N ASP A 164 31.05 10.57 8.69
CA ASP A 164 32.16 9.72 8.24
C ASP A 164 31.69 8.48 7.44
N THR A 165 30.48 7.97 7.73
CA THR A 165 29.95 6.76 7.11
C THR A 165 28.58 7.03 6.43
N LEU A 166 28.17 6.15 5.53
CA LEU A 166 26.82 6.22 4.94
C LEU A 166 25.76 5.86 5.97
N GLU A 167 26.07 4.96 6.88
CA GLU A 167 25.22 4.56 8.00
C GLU A 167 24.88 5.74 8.90
N ASP A 168 25.90 6.54 9.28
CA ASP A 168 25.70 7.73 10.09
C ASP A 168 24.86 8.77 9.34
N ALA A 169 25.07 8.91 8.03
CA ALA A 169 24.27 9.80 7.19
C ALA A 169 22.80 9.36 7.13
N VAL A 170 22.53 8.06 6.99
CA VAL A 170 21.15 7.52 6.99
C VAL A 170 20.51 7.72 8.36
N LEU A 171 21.20 7.37 9.45
CA LEU A 171 20.68 7.57 10.82
C LEU A 171 20.41 9.05 11.12
N SER A 172 21.27 9.96 10.66
CA SER A 172 21.05 11.40 10.78
C SER A 172 19.84 11.85 9.97
N SER A 173 19.70 11.33 8.75
CA SER A 173 18.54 11.59 7.88
C SER A 173 17.24 11.11 8.52
N MET A 174 17.20 9.91 9.12
CA MET A 174 16.03 9.39 9.83
C MET A 174 15.54 10.30 10.96
N ARG A 175 16.42 11.08 11.60
CA ARG A 175 16.02 12.07 12.61
C ARG A 175 15.37 13.32 12.02
N LYS A 176 15.70 13.66 10.78
CA LYS A 176 15.17 14.85 10.07
C LYS A 176 13.87 14.55 9.32
N LEU A 177 13.74 13.34 8.78
CA LEU A 177 12.57 12.90 8.05
C LEU A 177 11.43 12.59 8.99
N LYS A 178 10.26 13.21 8.77
CA LYS A 178 9.04 12.96 9.54
C LYS A 178 8.01 12.25 8.66
N GLY A 179 7.12 11.48 9.28
CA GLY A 179 6.06 10.75 8.57
C GLY A 179 6.37 9.27 8.45
N ALA A 180 5.81 8.64 7.41
CA ALA A 180 5.85 7.20 7.21
C ALA A 180 6.80 6.83 6.07
N TYR A 181 7.70 5.87 6.32
CA TYR A 181 8.53 5.33 5.27
C TYR A 181 9.12 3.96 5.63
N SER A 182 9.16 3.09 4.63
CA SER A 182 10.01 1.89 4.58
C SER A 182 10.85 1.97 3.34
N THR A 183 12.15 2.03 3.51
CA THR A 183 13.09 2.39 2.44
C THR A 183 14.18 1.36 2.29
N VAL A 184 14.53 1.05 1.04
CA VAL A 184 15.66 0.20 0.70
C VAL A 184 16.63 0.96 -0.20
N ILE A 185 17.90 0.92 0.15
CA ILE A 185 18.99 1.58 -0.59
C ILE A 185 19.98 0.52 -1.09
N CYS A 186 20.30 0.60 -2.37
CA CYS A 186 21.45 -0.04 -2.98
C CYS A 186 22.61 0.98 -3.01
N ALA A 187 23.67 0.72 -2.28
CA ALA A 187 24.93 1.48 -2.34
C ALA A 187 26.01 0.63 -3.06
N PRO A 188 27.20 1.17 -3.36
CA PRO A 188 28.22 0.44 -4.14
C PRO A 188 28.64 -0.91 -3.54
N SER A 189 28.68 -1.05 -2.21
CA SER A 189 29.12 -2.26 -1.51
C SER A 189 28.12 -2.81 -0.50
N ARG A 190 26.94 -2.18 -0.32
CA ARG A 190 26.00 -2.55 0.73
C ARG A 190 24.54 -2.34 0.36
N LEU A 191 23.69 -3.19 0.93
CA LEU A 191 22.24 -3.05 0.92
C LEU A 191 21.81 -2.50 2.28
N ILE A 192 21.01 -1.43 2.28
CA ILE A 192 20.50 -0.81 3.52
C ILE A 192 18.97 -0.84 3.46
N GLY A 193 18.34 -1.28 4.56
CA GLY A 193 16.91 -1.15 4.79
C GLY A 193 16.64 -0.33 6.04
N PHE A 194 15.68 0.60 6.03
CA PHE A 194 15.31 1.35 7.24
C PHE A 194 13.84 1.71 7.27
N ARG A 195 13.32 1.82 8.49
CA ARG A 195 11.92 2.04 8.78
C ARG A 195 11.74 3.28 9.66
N ASP A 196 10.66 4.04 9.43
CA ASP A 196 10.36 5.23 10.21
C ASP A 196 10.25 4.95 11.72
N MET A 197 10.34 6.00 12.54
CA MET A 197 10.38 5.89 14.01
C MET A 197 9.09 5.33 14.62
N HIS A 198 7.95 5.46 13.94
CA HIS A 198 6.68 4.92 14.41
C HIS A 198 6.38 3.54 13.83
N GLY A 199 7.04 3.15 12.73
CA GLY A 199 6.82 1.89 12.05
C GLY A 199 5.51 1.82 11.27
N PHE A 200 5.09 2.93 10.64
CA PHE A 200 3.82 2.99 9.90
C PHE A 200 3.72 1.97 8.79
N ARG A 201 4.83 1.75 8.04
CA ARG A 201 4.85 0.87 6.88
C ARG A 201 5.61 -0.41 7.17
N PRO A 202 5.21 -1.54 6.56
CA PRO A 202 5.90 -2.80 6.78
C PRO A 202 7.25 -2.84 6.07
N LEU A 203 8.23 -3.45 6.71
CA LEU A 203 9.51 -3.86 6.15
C LEU A 203 10.00 -5.08 6.91
N CYS A 204 10.36 -6.14 6.22
CA CYS A 204 10.85 -7.37 6.84
C CYS A 204 12.15 -7.86 6.21
N ILE A 205 12.79 -8.75 6.93
CA ILE A 205 14.09 -9.35 6.62
C ILE A 205 13.87 -10.83 6.35
N GLY A 206 14.46 -11.33 5.28
CA GLY A 206 14.52 -12.75 4.97
C GLY A 206 15.87 -13.18 4.46
N LYS A 207 16.01 -14.48 4.30
CA LYS A 207 17.16 -15.13 3.67
C LYS A 207 16.71 -15.97 2.49
N LEU A 208 17.49 -15.92 1.42
CA LEU A 208 17.44 -16.87 0.32
C LEU A 208 18.79 -17.58 0.27
N LYS A 209 18.87 -18.80 0.79
CA LYS A 209 20.13 -19.47 1.11
C LYS A 209 20.97 -18.60 2.07
N ASN A 210 22.19 -18.18 1.65
CA ASN A 210 23.04 -17.28 2.43
C ASN A 210 22.83 -15.80 2.10
N SER A 211 22.01 -15.48 1.09
CA SER A 211 21.73 -14.13 0.64
C SER A 211 20.63 -13.47 1.47
N TRP A 212 20.70 -12.15 1.66
CA TRP A 212 19.77 -11.41 2.46
C TRP A 212 18.73 -10.68 1.61
N ILE A 213 17.49 -10.67 2.09
CA ILE A 213 16.35 -10.00 1.46
C ILE A 213 15.75 -8.98 2.42
N PHE A 214 15.45 -7.77 1.92
CA PHE A 214 14.60 -6.78 2.57
C PHE A 214 13.38 -6.54 1.67
N THR A 215 12.18 -6.63 2.24
CA THR A 215 10.95 -6.48 1.46
C THR A 215 9.80 -5.95 2.28
N SER A 216 8.80 -5.36 1.61
CA SER A 216 7.60 -4.85 2.28
C SER A 216 6.78 -5.94 2.96
N GLU A 217 6.72 -7.15 2.40
CA GLU A 217 5.87 -8.24 2.91
C GLU A 217 6.57 -9.58 2.93
N SER A 218 6.29 -10.43 3.94
CA SER A 218 6.87 -11.77 4.10
C SER A 218 6.47 -12.73 2.97
N CYS A 219 5.30 -12.56 2.35
CA CYS A 219 4.87 -13.39 1.23
C CYS A 219 5.84 -13.39 0.04
N VAL A 220 6.68 -12.35 -0.09
CA VAL A 220 7.76 -12.30 -1.09
C VAL A 220 8.83 -13.33 -0.77
N ILE A 221 9.21 -13.41 0.51
CA ILE A 221 10.23 -14.34 0.98
C ILE A 221 9.78 -15.76 0.73
N ASP A 222 8.52 -16.08 1.09
CA ASP A 222 7.90 -17.38 0.86
C ASP A 222 7.84 -17.72 -0.64
N SER A 223 7.46 -16.76 -1.49
CA SER A 223 7.36 -16.99 -2.94
C SER A 223 8.71 -17.24 -3.62
N LEU A 224 9.79 -16.73 -3.04
CA LEU A 224 11.16 -16.99 -3.49
C LEU A 224 11.75 -18.29 -2.92
N GLY A 225 11.03 -18.98 -2.01
CA GLY A 225 11.54 -20.15 -1.30
C GLY A 225 12.59 -19.81 -0.24
N GLY A 226 12.53 -18.59 0.29
CA GLY A 226 13.39 -18.09 1.35
C GLY A 226 12.87 -18.39 2.75
N GLU A 227 13.61 -17.94 3.75
CA GLU A 227 13.29 -18.04 5.18
C GLU A 227 13.03 -16.64 5.74
N PHE A 228 11.85 -16.44 6.35
CA PHE A 228 11.53 -15.21 7.07
C PHE A 228 12.36 -15.13 8.37
N VAL A 229 13.06 -14.03 8.58
CA VAL A 229 13.88 -13.83 9.78
C VAL A 229 13.11 -13.03 10.82
N ARG A 230 12.71 -11.80 10.49
CA ARG A 230 11.91 -10.91 11.34
C ARG A 230 11.48 -9.65 10.59
N ASP A 231 10.59 -8.90 11.20
CA ASP A 231 10.33 -7.52 10.78
C ASP A 231 11.50 -6.58 11.17
N VAL A 232 11.69 -5.50 10.39
CA VAL A 232 12.53 -4.38 10.78
C VAL A 232 11.77 -3.57 11.83
N GLU A 233 12.41 -3.27 12.97
CA GLU A 233 11.77 -2.53 14.05
C GLU A 233 11.57 -1.05 13.70
N PRO A 234 10.60 -0.37 14.34
CA PRO A 234 10.48 1.09 14.24
C PRO A 234 11.77 1.82 14.59
N GLY A 235 12.21 2.75 13.74
CA GLY A 235 13.45 3.49 13.92
C GLY A 235 14.73 2.67 13.77
N GLU A 236 14.63 1.49 13.18
CA GLU A 236 15.77 0.61 12.89
C GLU A 236 16.26 0.82 11.45
N MET A 237 17.57 0.78 11.29
CA MET A 237 18.30 0.62 10.05
C MET A 237 19.05 -0.71 10.07
N VAL A 238 18.91 -1.50 9.01
CA VAL A 238 19.64 -2.76 8.81
C VAL A 238 20.54 -2.62 7.58
N VAL A 239 21.73 -3.17 7.68
CA VAL A 239 22.77 -3.09 6.65
C VAL A 239 23.30 -4.49 6.38
N VAL A 240 23.49 -4.81 5.13
CA VAL A 240 24.24 -6.01 4.70
C VAL A 240 25.37 -5.60 3.76
N ASP A 241 26.56 -6.02 4.08
CA ASP A 241 27.77 -5.83 3.30
C ASP A 241 28.66 -7.10 3.31
N GLU A 242 29.94 -6.99 2.99
CA GLU A 242 30.88 -8.10 2.97
C GLU A 242 31.21 -8.62 4.40
N GLU A 243 31.08 -7.77 5.42
CA GLU A 243 31.29 -8.15 6.81
C GLU A 243 30.05 -8.87 7.41
N GLY A 244 28.89 -8.79 6.74
CA GLY A 244 27.68 -9.49 7.11
C GLY A 244 26.48 -8.58 7.37
N PHE A 245 25.63 -9.00 8.29
CA PHE A 245 24.41 -8.30 8.68
C PHE A 245 24.64 -7.45 9.95
N HIS A 246 24.27 -6.18 9.87
CA HIS A 246 24.37 -5.21 10.97
C HIS A 246 23.03 -4.54 11.20
N SER A 247 22.75 -4.21 12.46
CA SER A 247 21.54 -3.49 12.86
C SER A 247 21.91 -2.26 13.70
N TYR A 248 21.27 -1.14 13.38
CA TYR A 248 21.44 0.14 14.06
C TYR A 248 20.07 0.68 14.43
N LYS A 249 19.89 1.18 15.64
CA LYS A 249 18.64 1.72 16.13
C LYS A 249 18.80 3.16 16.59
N LEU A 250 17.82 4.01 16.26
CA LEU A 250 17.78 5.37 16.78
C LEU A 250 17.65 5.34 18.32
N LYS A 251 18.42 6.19 19.01
CA LYS A 251 18.42 6.26 20.48
C LYS A 251 17.15 6.89 21.06
N LEU A 252 16.54 7.82 20.31
CA LEU A 252 15.32 8.51 20.70
C LEU A 252 14.20 8.05 19.76
N LEU A 253 13.27 7.30 20.29
CA LEU A 253 12.05 6.86 19.61
C LEU A 253 10.86 7.55 20.27
N PRO A 254 9.72 7.71 19.54
CA PRO A 254 8.48 8.15 20.15
C PRO A 254 8.00 7.16 21.20
N ASP A 255 7.18 7.64 22.15
CA ASP A 255 6.60 6.79 23.18
C ASP A 255 5.68 5.70 22.64
N LYS A 256 5.13 5.93 21.45
CA LYS A 256 4.21 5.01 20.77
C LYS A 256 4.67 4.68 19.37
N THR A 257 4.55 3.41 19.04
CA THR A 257 4.58 2.93 17.66
C THR A 257 3.20 3.12 17.01
N SER A 258 3.11 3.04 15.67
CA SER A 258 1.83 3.37 14.98
C SER A 258 1.73 2.66 13.64
N PHE A 259 1.67 1.33 13.65
CA PHE A 259 1.52 0.56 12.42
C PHE A 259 0.12 0.75 11.80
N CYS A 260 0.03 0.92 10.48
CA CYS A 260 -1.22 1.15 9.79
C CYS A 260 -2.17 -0.07 9.90
N LEU A 261 -3.32 0.09 10.58
CA LEU A 261 -4.33 -0.98 10.67
C LEU A 261 -4.92 -1.36 9.32
N PHE A 262 -4.94 -0.43 8.36
CA PHE A 262 -5.50 -0.68 7.03
C PHE A 262 -4.63 -1.67 6.21
N GLU A 263 -3.37 -1.87 6.58
CA GLU A 263 -2.54 -2.96 6.02
C GLU A 263 -3.19 -4.33 6.27
N TYR A 264 -3.70 -4.59 7.47
CA TYR A 264 -4.41 -5.84 7.77
C TYR A 264 -5.77 -5.91 7.09
N VAL A 265 -6.51 -4.81 7.03
CA VAL A 265 -7.86 -4.78 6.45
C VAL A 265 -7.83 -5.04 4.94
N TYR A 266 -6.93 -4.35 4.22
CA TYR A 266 -6.99 -4.31 2.76
C TYR A 266 -5.64 -4.51 2.07
N ILE A 267 -4.57 -3.76 2.45
CA ILE A 267 -3.40 -3.57 1.60
C ILE A 267 -2.57 -4.84 1.46
N ALA A 268 -2.14 -5.43 2.58
CA ALA A 268 -1.24 -6.58 2.58
C ALA A 268 -1.90 -7.85 2.02
N ARG A 269 -1.11 -8.74 1.45
CA ARG A 269 -1.59 -10.05 1.01
C ARG A 269 -2.00 -10.91 2.21
N PRO A 270 -3.05 -11.73 2.06
CA PRO A 270 -3.53 -12.58 3.15
C PRO A 270 -2.50 -13.56 3.71
N ASP A 271 -1.58 -14.01 2.89
CA ASP A 271 -0.50 -14.94 3.25
C ASP A 271 0.71 -14.27 3.91
N SER A 272 0.70 -12.94 4.04
CA SER A 272 1.76 -12.20 4.74
C SER A 272 1.60 -12.30 6.26
N VAL A 273 2.75 -12.37 6.96
CA VAL A 273 2.87 -12.18 8.41
C VAL A 273 3.57 -10.83 8.63
N ILE A 274 2.94 -9.94 9.40
CA ILE A 274 3.45 -8.60 9.69
C ILE A 274 3.34 -8.36 11.20
N ASN A 275 4.42 -7.92 11.83
CA ASN A 275 4.50 -7.69 13.27
C ASN A 275 3.98 -8.88 14.11
N GLY A 276 4.24 -10.11 13.63
CA GLY A 276 3.83 -11.35 14.28
C GLY A 276 2.40 -11.81 14.00
N VAL A 277 1.60 -11.05 13.24
CA VAL A 277 0.19 -11.40 12.94
C VAL A 277 0.02 -11.77 11.47
N CYS A 278 -0.61 -12.93 11.22
CA CYS A 278 -1.02 -13.33 9.87
C CYS A 278 -2.21 -12.50 9.40
N VAL A 279 -2.09 -11.87 8.24
CA VAL A 279 -3.10 -10.98 7.65
C VAL A 279 -4.43 -11.73 7.43
N HIS A 280 -4.37 -12.99 6.97
CA HIS A 280 -5.56 -13.83 6.85
C HIS A 280 -6.32 -13.94 8.18
N ASN A 281 -5.61 -14.24 9.26
CA ASN A 281 -6.24 -14.41 10.58
C ASN A 281 -6.86 -13.11 11.09
N ALA A 282 -6.20 -11.96 10.84
CA ALA A 282 -6.74 -10.65 11.18
C ALA A 282 -8.05 -10.36 10.41
N ARG A 283 -8.10 -10.61 9.11
CA ARG A 283 -9.33 -10.43 8.31
C ARG A 283 -10.43 -11.40 8.70
N PHE A 284 -10.08 -12.64 9.02
CA PHE A 284 -11.04 -13.63 9.49
C PHE A 284 -11.66 -13.19 10.82
N LYS A 285 -10.82 -12.71 11.76
CA LYS A 285 -11.26 -12.16 13.05
C LYS A 285 -12.15 -10.92 12.89
N ALA A 286 -11.86 -10.06 11.92
CA ALA A 286 -12.75 -8.93 11.61
C ALA A 286 -14.17 -9.40 11.25
N GLY A 287 -14.29 -10.49 10.51
CA GLY A 287 -15.60 -11.10 10.19
C GLY A 287 -16.32 -11.66 11.42
N GLU A 288 -15.61 -12.34 12.33
CA GLU A 288 -16.21 -12.83 13.60
C GLU A 288 -16.72 -11.66 14.44
N LEU A 289 -15.92 -10.60 14.60
CA LEU A 289 -16.29 -9.39 15.34
C LEU A 289 -17.44 -8.61 14.69
N LEU A 290 -17.54 -8.62 13.35
CA LEU A 290 -18.68 -8.03 12.64
C LEU A 290 -19.99 -8.75 13.00
N TYR A 291 -19.98 -10.05 13.17
CA TYR A 291 -21.17 -10.79 13.61
C TYR A 291 -21.54 -10.44 15.04
N ASP A 292 -20.56 -10.31 15.93
CA ASP A 292 -20.83 -9.91 17.32
C ASP A 292 -21.50 -8.52 17.41
N GLU A 293 -21.14 -7.59 16.51
CA GLU A 293 -21.73 -6.24 16.48
C GLU A 293 -23.04 -6.16 15.67
N PHE A 294 -23.16 -6.96 14.61
CA PHE A 294 -24.30 -6.95 13.68
C PHE A 294 -24.81 -8.37 13.37
N PRO A 295 -25.52 -9.01 14.31
CA PRO A 295 -26.15 -10.31 14.07
C PRO A 295 -27.36 -10.15 13.14
N ILE A 296 -27.20 -10.48 11.87
CA ILE A 296 -28.26 -10.37 10.86
C ILE A 296 -28.79 -11.76 10.51
N GLU A 297 -30.11 -11.93 10.47
CA GLU A 297 -30.74 -13.14 9.94
C GLU A 297 -30.73 -13.11 8.41
N ALA A 298 -30.04 -14.06 7.80
CA ALA A 298 -29.91 -14.16 6.35
C ALA A 298 -29.78 -15.63 5.88
N ASP A 299 -29.92 -15.83 4.58
CA ASP A 299 -29.87 -17.14 3.98
C ASP A 299 -28.47 -17.49 3.44
N MET A 300 -27.61 -16.46 3.27
CA MET A 300 -26.22 -16.63 2.85
C MET A 300 -25.36 -15.43 3.21
N VAL A 301 -24.07 -15.71 3.40
CA VAL A 301 -23.01 -14.71 3.50
C VAL A 301 -22.10 -14.80 2.27
N CYS A 302 -21.72 -13.67 1.72
CA CYS A 302 -20.70 -13.60 0.66
C CYS A 302 -19.79 -12.38 0.84
N GLY A 303 -18.57 -12.46 0.31
CA GLY A 303 -17.62 -11.35 0.30
C GLY A 303 -17.50 -10.70 -1.08
N VAL A 304 -17.19 -9.42 -1.10
CA VAL A 304 -16.77 -8.73 -2.32
C VAL A 304 -15.35 -9.20 -2.69
N PRO A 305 -15.12 -9.77 -3.87
CA PRO A 305 -13.79 -10.24 -4.25
C PRO A 305 -12.80 -9.10 -4.50
N ASP A 306 -11.54 -9.19 -4.02
CA ASP A 306 -10.95 -10.28 -3.28
C ASP A 306 -10.91 -9.96 -1.76
N SER A 307 -10.94 -8.72 -1.36
CA SER A 307 -10.70 -8.19 0.00
C SER A 307 -11.73 -8.62 1.04
N GLY A 308 -13.02 -8.65 0.67
CA GLY A 308 -14.11 -9.01 1.59
C GLY A 308 -14.29 -10.52 1.82
N LEU A 309 -13.60 -11.39 1.05
CA LEU A 309 -13.86 -12.83 1.10
C LEU A 309 -13.52 -13.47 2.45
N ILE A 310 -12.38 -13.09 3.04
CA ILE A 310 -11.90 -13.72 4.28
C ILE A 310 -12.75 -13.25 5.48
N ALA A 311 -13.08 -11.97 5.55
CA ALA A 311 -13.98 -11.46 6.57
C ALA A 311 -15.38 -12.10 6.46
N ALA A 312 -15.88 -12.33 5.23
CA ALA A 312 -17.15 -13.03 5.01
C ALA A 312 -17.10 -14.49 5.51
N GLN A 313 -15.96 -15.17 5.39
CA GLN A 313 -15.79 -16.52 5.97
C GLN A 313 -15.82 -16.48 7.51
N GLY A 314 -15.16 -15.47 8.13
CA GLY A 314 -15.19 -15.27 9.57
C GLY A 314 -16.61 -15.01 10.09
N TYR A 315 -17.35 -14.12 9.44
CA TYR A 315 -18.75 -13.82 9.76
C TYR A 315 -19.64 -15.08 9.61
N ALA A 316 -19.50 -15.82 8.50
CA ALA A 316 -20.26 -17.03 8.26
C ALA A 316 -20.00 -18.10 9.32
N LYS A 317 -18.73 -18.26 9.75
CA LYS A 317 -18.39 -19.20 10.83
C LYS A 317 -19.04 -18.80 12.16
N ALA A 318 -18.97 -17.51 12.52
CA ALA A 318 -19.53 -17.02 13.79
C ALA A 318 -21.06 -17.07 13.81
N SER A 319 -21.72 -16.74 12.69
CA SER A 319 -23.18 -16.71 12.56
C SER A 319 -23.81 -18.09 12.34
N GLY A 320 -23.07 -19.07 11.83
CA GLY A 320 -23.61 -20.33 11.33
C GLY A 320 -24.35 -20.21 9.98
N ILE A 321 -24.44 -19.02 9.39
CA ILE A 321 -25.06 -18.80 8.08
C ILE A 321 -24.10 -19.32 6.99
N PRO A 322 -24.58 -20.09 5.98
CA PRO A 322 -23.71 -20.63 4.95
C PRO A 322 -22.93 -19.55 4.17
N PHE A 323 -21.60 -19.70 4.08
CA PHE A 323 -20.79 -18.94 3.13
C PHE A 323 -21.04 -19.45 1.70
N SER A 324 -21.31 -18.55 0.77
CA SER A 324 -21.54 -18.91 -0.63
C SER A 324 -20.97 -17.86 -1.58
N THR A 325 -20.62 -18.28 -2.79
CA THR A 325 -20.15 -17.38 -3.83
C THR A 325 -21.31 -16.51 -4.33
N GLY A 326 -21.31 -15.22 -3.95
CA GLY A 326 -22.27 -14.24 -4.43
C GLY A 326 -21.83 -13.53 -5.73
N PHE A 327 -20.51 -13.41 -5.92
CA PHE A 327 -19.89 -12.71 -7.04
C PHE A 327 -18.84 -13.55 -7.76
N VAL A 328 -18.73 -13.33 -9.07
CA VAL A 328 -17.64 -13.86 -9.90
C VAL A 328 -16.85 -12.69 -10.49
N LYS A 329 -15.54 -12.65 -10.17
CA LYS A 329 -14.61 -11.67 -10.71
C LYS A 329 -13.95 -12.21 -11.97
N ASN A 330 -14.02 -11.45 -13.06
CA ASN A 330 -13.32 -11.80 -14.29
C ASN A 330 -11.82 -11.46 -14.14
N LYS A 331 -11.00 -12.50 -13.98
CA LYS A 331 -9.54 -12.38 -13.80
C LYS A 331 -8.78 -12.01 -15.07
N TYR A 332 -9.41 -12.17 -16.25
CA TYR A 332 -8.77 -11.91 -17.55
C TYR A 332 -8.88 -10.45 -17.99
N ILE A 333 -9.64 -9.64 -17.27
CA ILE A 333 -9.74 -8.20 -17.55
C ILE A 333 -8.77 -7.47 -16.62
N GLY A 334 -7.66 -6.99 -17.19
CA GLY A 334 -6.71 -6.13 -16.51
C GLY A 334 -7.34 -4.78 -16.09
N ARG A 335 -6.64 -4.01 -15.25
CA ARG A 335 -6.99 -2.61 -14.96
C ARG A 335 -6.74 -1.78 -16.21
N THR A 336 -7.71 -1.68 -17.10
CA THR A 336 -7.63 -0.78 -18.26
C THR A 336 -7.94 0.64 -17.81
N VAL A 337 -6.96 1.52 -17.89
CA VAL A 337 -7.14 2.97 -17.75
C VAL A 337 -7.91 3.44 -19.00
N GLY A 338 -9.21 3.68 -18.88
CA GLY A 338 -10.05 4.13 -19.96
C GLY A 338 -10.69 5.48 -19.65
N SER A 339 -10.49 6.47 -20.50
CA SER A 339 -11.20 7.76 -20.43
C SER A 339 -12.63 7.62 -20.97
N GLY A 340 -13.63 8.10 -20.20
CA GLY A 340 -15.05 8.16 -20.58
C GLY A 340 -16.00 7.43 -19.63
N LYS A 341 -17.08 8.13 -19.18
CA LYS A 341 -18.06 7.64 -18.17
C LYS A 341 -18.72 6.31 -18.59
N ASP A 342 -19.08 6.14 -19.85
CA ASP A 342 -19.76 4.94 -20.35
C ASP A 342 -18.81 3.73 -20.49
N LYS A 343 -17.54 3.97 -20.80
CA LYS A 343 -16.51 2.92 -20.88
C LYS A 343 -16.20 2.37 -19.50
N LYS A 344 -16.15 3.23 -18.47
CA LYS A 344 -15.98 2.83 -17.06
C LYS A 344 -17.15 1.97 -16.54
N LYS A 345 -18.41 2.35 -16.84
CA LYS A 345 -19.61 1.57 -16.45
C LYS A 345 -19.62 0.17 -17.10
N ARG A 346 -19.27 0.08 -18.38
CA ARG A 346 -19.15 -1.22 -19.07
C ARG A 346 -18.07 -2.08 -18.47
N LEU A 347 -16.90 -1.48 -18.17
CA LEU A 347 -15.76 -2.19 -17.58
C LEU A 347 -16.09 -2.76 -16.20
N LEU A 348 -16.77 -2.00 -15.34
CA LEU A 348 -17.22 -2.46 -14.02
C LEU A 348 -18.17 -3.65 -14.13
N ARG A 349 -19.16 -3.62 -15.05
CA ARG A 349 -20.07 -4.74 -15.31
C ARG A 349 -19.36 -5.99 -15.81
N THR A 350 -18.30 -5.82 -16.61
CA THR A 350 -17.56 -6.95 -17.17
C THR A 350 -16.59 -7.56 -16.15
N ARG A 351 -16.17 -6.78 -15.15
CA ARG A 351 -15.22 -7.22 -14.11
C ARG A 351 -15.86 -8.02 -12.98
N LEU A 352 -17.06 -7.63 -12.56
CA LEU A 352 -17.76 -8.23 -11.43
C LEU A 352 -19.19 -8.55 -11.83
N THR A 353 -19.61 -9.81 -11.64
CA THR A 353 -20.96 -10.29 -11.95
C THR A 353 -21.53 -11.01 -10.75
N ALA A 354 -22.81 -10.74 -10.40
CA ALA A 354 -23.50 -11.50 -9.35
C ALA A 354 -23.92 -12.88 -9.87
N LEU A 355 -23.76 -13.91 -9.04
CA LEU A 355 -24.10 -15.29 -9.37
C LEU A 355 -25.60 -15.55 -9.08
N LYS A 356 -26.46 -15.32 -10.07
CA LYS A 356 -27.92 -15.43 -9.95
C LYS A 356 -28.41 -16.75 -9.32
N ALA A 357 -27.75 -17.87 -9.66
CA ALA A 357 -28.12 -19.18 -9.15
C ALA A 357 -28.05 -19.27 -7.64
N ASN A 358 -27.11 -18.54 -7.01
CA ASN A 358 -26.93 -18.57 -5.57
C ASN A 358 -27.71 -17.47 -4.84
N VAL A 359 -28.04 -16.36 -5.53
CA VAL A 359 -28.53 -15.12 -4.93
C VAL A 359 -30.06 -14.99 -5.01
N LYS A 360 -30.67 -15.50 -6.10
CA LYS A 360 -32.10 -15.27 -6.38
C LYS A 360 -33.01 -15.74 -5.24
N GLY A 361 -33.85 -14.82 -4.74
CA GLY A 361 -34.85 -15.04 -3.68
C GLY A 361 -34.25 -15.17 -2.27
N LYS A 362 -32.94 -14.91 -2.09
CA LYS A 362 -32.27 -15.01 -0.79
C LYS A 362 -32.07 -13.63 -0.13
N ARG A 363 -32.05 -13.63 1.21
CA ARG A 363 -31.53 -12.58 2.06
C ARG A 363 -30.02 -12.74 2.12
N VAL A 364 -29.26 -11.73 1.69
CA VAL A 364 -27.81 -11.85 1.51
C VAL A 364 -27.08 -10.87 2.41
N VAL A 365 -26.13 -11.35 3.20
CA VAL A 365 -25.10 -10.52 3.85
C VAL A 365 -23.90 -10.43 2.92
N ILE A 366 -23.54 -9.19 2.53
CA ILE A 366 -22.35 -8.88 1.74
C ILE A 366 -21.31 -8.24 2.66
N ILE A 367 -20.08 -8.73 2.63
CA ILE A 367 -18.99 -8.13 3.38
C ILE A 367 -17.96 -7.54 2.41
N ASP A 368 -17.60 -6.26 2.61
CA ASP A 368 -16.51 -5.56 1.94
C ASP A 368 -15.52 -4.97 2.97
N ASP A 369 -14.38 -4.52 2.51
CA ASP A 369 -13.32 -3.95 3.36
C ASP A 369 -13.65 -2.52 3.82
N SER A 370 -14.16 -1.67 2.93
CA SER A 370 -14.34 -0.24 3.18
C SER A 370 -15.32 0.43 2.22
N ILE A 371 -15.87 1.58 2.64
CA ILE A 371 -16.60 2.52 1.79
C ILE A 371 -15.91 3.89 1.86
N VAL A 372 -15.47 4.41 0.71
CA VAL A 372 -14.83 5.73 0.60
C VAL A 372 -15.82 6.77 0.07
N ARG A 373 -16.32 6.59 -1.16
CA ARG A 373 -17.27 7.50 -1.82
C ARG A 373 -18.66 6.91 -2.02
N GLY A 374 -18.81 5.57 -1.87
CA GLY A 374 -20.07 4.83 -1.95
C GLY A 374 -20.47 4.37 -3.36
N GLU A 375 -19.81 4.79 -4.43
CA GLU A 375 -20.16 4.43 -5.81
C GLU A 375 -19.97 2.93 -6.10
N THR A 376 -18.87 2.34 -5.61
CA THR A 376 -18.61 0.90 -5.75
C THR A 376 -19.64 0.09 -4.97
N SER A 377 -19.93 0.45 -3.73
CA SER A 377 -20.91 -0.24 -2.89
C SER A 377 -22.32 -0.15 -3.47
N LYS A 378 -22.72 1.02 -3.99
CA LYS A 378 -23.97 1.19 -4.74
C LYS A 378 -24.06 0.28 -5.96
N HIS A 379 -22.96 0.13 -6.70
CA HIS A 379 -22.93 -0.78 -7.85
C HIS A 379 -23.03 -2.25 -7.41
N ILE A 380 -22.36 -2.65 -6.33
CA ILE A 380 -22.38 -4.00 -5.76
C ILE A 380 -23.79 -4.36 -5.31
N VAL A 381 -24.46 -3.50 -4.54
CA VAL A 381 -25.83 -3.71 -4.08
C VAL A 381 -26.78 -3.82 -5.28
N ARG A 382 -26.65 -2.94 -6.28
CA ARG A 382 -27.45 -3.01 -7.49
C ARG A 382 -27.28 -4.34 -8.24
N LEU A 383 -26.06 -4.88 -8.37
CA LEU A 383 -25.81 -6.18 -9.01
C LEU A 383 -26.56 -7.31 -8.29
N MET A 384 -26.60 -7.29 -6.94
CA MET A 384 -27.35 -8.28 -6.16
C MET A 384 -28.86 -8.14 -6.36
N ARG A 385 -29.41 -6.91 -6.38
CA ARG A 385 -30.81 -6.67 -6.67
C ARG A 385 -31.19 -7.13 -8.08
N GLU A 386 -30.37 -6.81 -9.10
CA GLU A 386 -30.56 -7.26 -10.47
C GLU A 386 -30.47 -8.81 -10.61
N ALA A 387 -29.70 -9.46 -9.72
CA ALA A 387 -29.65 -10.92 -9.64
C ALA A 387 -30.85 -11.54 -8.92
N GLY A 388 -31.71 -10.74 -8.29
CA GLY A 388 -32.95 -11.16 -7.67
C GLY A 388 -32.82 -11.47 -6.18
N ALA A 389 -31.86 -10.88 -5.46
CA ALA A 389 -31.81 -10.94 -3.99
C ALA A 389 -33.10 -10.39 -3.37
N ALA A 390 -33.64 -11.06 -2.36
CA ALA A 390 -34.79 -10.61 -1.59
C ALA A 390 -34.41 -9.44 -0.68
N GLU A 391 -33.31 -9.58 0.06
CA GLU A 391 -32.72 -8.56 0.90
C GLU A 391 -31.20 -8.51 0.69
N VAL A 392 -30.62 -7.32 0.86
CA VAL A 392 -29.18 -7.07 0.70
C VAL A 392 -28.68 -6.27 1.91
N HIS A 393 -27.95 -6.92 2.79
CA HIS A 393 -27.34 -6.32 3.97
C HIS A 393 -25.86 -6.11 3.71
N MET A 394 -25.36 -4.89 3.85
CA MET A 394 -23.95 -4.54 3.61
C MET A 394 -23.21 -4.37 4.94
N LEU A 395 -22.14 -5.11 5.15
CA LEU A 395 -21.27 -4.99 6.32
C LEU A 395 -19.84 -4.69 5.89
N ILE A 396 -19.20 -3.78 6.59
CA ILE A 396 -17.87 -3.27 6.27
C ILE A 396 -16.90 -3.63 7.39
N SER A 397 -15.80 -4.32 7.03
CA SER A 397 -14.81 -4.81 7.99
C SER A 397 -13.84 -3.75 8.52
N SER A 398 -14.12 -2.48 8.25
CA SER A 398 -13.46 -1.31 8.85
C SER A 398 -14.47 -0.29 9.36
N PRO A 399 -14.06 0.66 10.22
CA PRO A 399 -14.85 1.85 10.51
C PRO A 399 -15.01 2.75 9.28
N PRO A 400 -15.93 3.72 9.28
CA PRO A 400 -16.03 4.70 8.20
C PRO A 400 -14.79 5.60 8.16
N PHE A 401 -14.29 5.89 6.94
CA PHE A 401 -13.26 6.88 6.75
C PHE A 401 -13.81 8.29 6.97
N VAL A 402 -13.25 9.01 7.93
CA VAL A 402 -13.65 10.38 8.29
C VAL A 402 -12.54 11.42 8.13
N CYS A 403 -11.30 10.97 7.98
CA CYS A 403 -10.13 11.83 7.83
C CYS A 403 -9.19 11.35 6.73
N PRO A 404 -8.40 12.26 6.11
CA PRO A 404 -7.38 11.89 5.13
C PRO A 404 -6.27 11.07 5.78
N CYS A 405 -5.52 10.33 4.95
CA CYS A 405 -4.27 9.69 5.37
C CYS A 405 -3.08 10.57 4.95
N TYR A 406 -2.17 10.84 5.90
CA TYR A 406 -0.93 11.59 5.64
C TYR A 406 0.30 10.70 5.53
N PHE A 407 0.12 9.38 5.72
CA PHE A 407 1.20 8.40 5.87
C PHE A 407 1.31 7.41 4.71
N GLY A 408 0.64 7.73 3.56
CA GLY A 408 0.85 7.03 2.29
C GLY A 408 -0.38 6.36 1.68
N VAL A 409 -1.48 6.10 2.43
CA VAL A 409 -2.74 5.60 1.84
C VAL A 409 -3.40 6.70 0.99
N ASP A 410 -3.91 6.34 -0.20
CA ASP A 410 -4.53 7.28 -1.15
C ASP A 410 -5.93 7.77 -0.69
N ILE A 411 -5.94 8.45 0.45
CA ILE A 411 -7.10 9.15 1.00
C ILE A 411 -6.66 10.58 1.31
N HIS A 412 -6.69 11.46 0.30
CA HIS A 412 -6.10 12.79 0.42
C HIS A 412 -7.08 13.90 0.73
N ASP A 413 -8.36 13.70 0.43
CA ASP A 413 -9.38 14.75 0.49
C ASP A 413 -10.52 14.35 1.42
N LYS A 414 -10.66 15.10 2.52
CA LYS A 414 -11.74 14.92 3.49
C LYS A 414 -13.12 15.14 2.87
N GLU A 415 -13.23 16.06 1.91
CA GLU A 415 -14.49 16.38 1.25
C GLU A 415 -14.99 15.25 0.33
N SER A 416 -14.10 14.38 -0.14
CA SER A 416 -14.47 13.23 -0.98
C SER A 416 -15.05 12.06 -0.18
N LEU A 417 -14.86 12.02 1.14
CA LEU A 417 -15.30 10.93 2.01
C LEU A 417 -16.81 11.02 2.26
N ILE A 418 -17.54 9.95 1.92
CA ILE A 418 -18.99 9.91 2.03
C ILE A 418 -19.46 10.05 3.48
N ALA A 419 -18.72 9.45 4.44
CA ALA A 419 -19.05 9.50 5.86
C ALA A 419 -18.90 10.90 6.50
N ASN A 420 -18.29 11.86 5.80
CA ASN A 420 -18.30 13.27 6.21
C ASN A 420 -19.50 14.05 5.71
N LYS A 421 -20.29 13.48 4.80
CA LYS A 421 -21.43 14.12 4.15
C LYS A 421 -22.76 13.53 4.59
N LEU A 422 -22.77 12.23 4.86
CA LEU A 422 -23.95 11.44 5.13
C LEU A 422 -23.75 10.60 6.40
N THR A 423 -24.82 10.42 7.14
CA THR A 423 -24.89 9.45 8.24
C THR A 423 -24.90 8.02 7.71
N THR A 424 -24.63 7.04 8.55
CA THR A 424 -24.69 5.62 8.16
C THR A 424 -26.04 5.24 7.55
N SER A 425 -27.15 5.76 8.08
CA SER A 425 -28.50 5.52 7.55
C SER A 425 -28.67 6.12 6.15
N GLU A 426 -28.19 7.35 5.93
CA GLU A 426 -28.25 8.02 4.62
C GLU A 426 -27.30 7.33 3.60
N ILE A 427 -26.15 6.81 4.04
CA ILE A 427 -25.27 6.00 3.19
C ILE A 427 -25.98 4.71 2.80
N CYS A 428 -26.66 4.04 3.74
CA CYS A 428 -27.44 2.83 3.47
C CYS A 428 -28.50 3.09 2.40
N GLU A 429 -29.27 4.15 2.52
CA GLU A 429 -30.26 4.58 1.52
C GLU A 429 -29.58 4.91 0.17
N TYR A 430 -28.46 5.64 0.19
CA TYR A 430 -27.71 6.02 -1.01
C TYR A 430 -27.22 4.81 -1.80
N ILE A 431 -26.71 3.78 -1.13
CA ILE A 431 -26.22 2.55 -1.80
C ILE A 431 -27.36 1.59 -2.17
N GLY A 432 -28.58 1.76 -1.57
CA GLY A 432 -29.76 0.95 -1.82
C GLY A 432 -29.78 -0.40 -1.10
N ALA A 433 -29.06 -0.51 0.03
CA ALA A 433 -29.06 -1.69 0.89
C ALA A 433 -30.23 -1.65 1.89
N ASP A 434 -30.63 -2.82 2.43
CA ASP A 434 -31.64 -2.91 3.50
C ASP A 434 -31.03 -2.57 4.86
N SER A 435 -29.75 -2.85 5.06
CA SER A 435 -29.00 -2.39 6.22
C SER A 435 -27.52 -2.18 5.89
N LEU A 436 -26.87 -1.33 6.68
CA LEU A 436 -25.43 -1.05 6.59
C LEU A 436 -24.84 -1.03 8.01
N GLY A 437 -23.73 -1.78 8.19
CA GLY A 437 -22.95 -1.80 9.41
C GLY A 437 -21.46 -1.64 9.14
N TYR A 438 -20.75 -0.96 10.04
CA TYR A 438 -19.29 -0.79 10.01
C TYR A 438 -18.70 -1.39 11.27
N LEU A 439 -17.63 -2.15 11.14
CA LEU A 439 -16.87 -2.62 12.30
C LEU A 439 -16.42 -1.44 13.16
N SER A 440 -16.65 -1.50 14.46
CA SER A 440 -16.24 -0.44 15.38
C SER A 440 -14.72 -0.32 15.45
N ILE A 441 -14.21 0.88 15.78
CA ILE A 441 -12.77 1.10 15.98
C ILE A 441 -12.19 0.21 17.10
N ASN A 442 -12.97 -0.06 18.14
CA ASN A 442 -12.56 -0.92 19.25
C ASN A 442 -12.38 -2.38 18.79
N SER A 443 -13.25 -2.88 17.93
CA SER A 443 -13.15 -4.21 17.35
C SER A 443 -12.05 -4.25 16.28
N LEU A 444 -11.87 -3.18 15.49
CA LEU A 444 -10.79 -3.11 14.52
C LEU A 444 -9.41 -3.26 15.20
N ARG A 445 -9.18 -2.61 16.34
CA ARG A 445 -7.93 -2.77 17.10
C ARG A 445 -7.68 -4.20 17.59
N LYS A 446 -8.73 -5.00 17.76
CA LYS A 446 -8.64 -6.41 18.20
C LYS A 446 -8.32 -7.39 17.08
N ILE A 447 -8.44 -7.01 15.80
CA ILE A 447 -8.16 -7.95 14.70
C ILE A 447 -6.72 -8.42 14.65
N ALA A 448 -5.80 -7.57 15.12
CA ALA A 448 -4.37 -7.83 15.18
C ALA A 448 -3.88 -7.96 16.63
N GLU A 449 -4.73 -8.49 17.53
CA GLU A 449 -4.34 -8.81 18.89
C GLU A 449 -3.16 -9.78 18.91
N GLY A 450 -2.13 -9.47 19.70
CA GLY A 450 -0.86 -10.21 19.73
C GLY A 450 0.23 -9.61 18.84
N ALA A 451 -0.05 -8.56 18.07
CA ALA A 451 1.00 -7.81 17.40
C ALA A 451 1.92 -7.13 18.44
N ASN A 452 3.22 -7.11 18.13
CA ASN A 452 4.24 -6.49 18.98
C ASN A 452 4.43 -4.99 18.69
N ILE A 453 3.37 -4.31 18.20
CA ILE A 453 3.37 -2.93 17.77
C ILE A 453 1.99 -2.29 18.06
N GLU A 454 1.95 -1.00 18.35
CA GLU A 454 0.70 -0.24 18.42
C GLU A 454 0.25 0.24 17.03
N PHE A 455 -0.99 0.74 16.93
CA PHE A 455 -1.63 0.95 15.63
C PHE A 455 -1.98 2.39 15.32
N CYS A 456 -1.80 2.79 14.06
CA CYS A 456 -2.37 3.99 13.47
C CYS A 456 -3.78 3.72 12.98
N ASP A 457 -4.73 4.53 13.43
CA ASP A 457 -6.13 4.53 13.00
C ASP A 457 -6.64 5.95 12.67
N GLY A 458 -5.73 6.88 12.40
CA GLY A 458 -6.02 8.30 12.20
C GLY A 458 -7.03 8.60 11.09
N CYS A 459 -7.07 7.78 10.02
CA CYS A 459 -8.08 7.93 8.95
C CYS A 459 -9.52 7.63 9.42
N PHE A 460 -9.69 6.88 10.51
CA PHE A 460 -10.98 6.55 11.12
C PHE A 460 -11.34 7.46 12.30
N THR A 461 -10.35 7.98 13.02
CA THR A 461 -10.54 8.71 14.29
C THR A 461 -10.23 10.20 14.20
N GLY A 462 -9.38 10.61 13.25
CA GLY A 462 -8.81 11.96 13.19
C GLY A 462 -7.69 12.22 14.19
N SER A 463 -7.28 11.21 14.97
CA SER A 463 -6.16 11.28 15.89
C SER A 463 -4.93 10.65 15.27
N TYR A 464 -3.84 11.41 15.14
CA TYR A 464 -2.59 10.97 14.52
C TYR A 464 -1.46 11.01 15.55
N ASP A 465 -0.71 9.91 15.68
CA ASP A 465 0.40 9.80 16.64
C ASP A 465 1.70 10.48 16.14
N ALA A 466 1.72 10.96 14.90
CA ALA A 466 2.84 11.70 14.32
C ALA A 466 2.41 13.05 13.76
N GLU A 467 3.38 13.95 13.55
CA GLU A 467 3.13 15.25 12.96
C GLU A 467 2.53 15.13 11.54
N ILE A 468 1.38 15.78 11.33
CA ILE A 468 0.75 15.89 10.01
C ILE A 468 1.33 17.08 9.23
N PRO A 469 1.25 17.09 7.88
CA PRO A 469 1.75 18.19 7.07
C PRO A 469 1.09 19.53 7.46
N ARG A 470 1.91 20.55 7.67
CA ARG A 470 1.41 21.91 7.97
C ARG A 470 0.84 22.61 6.75
N THR A 471 1.31 22.25 5.56
CA THR A 471 0.89 22.80 4.27
C THR A 471 0.68 21.67 3.27
N ILE A 472 -0.40 21.75 2.48
CA ILE A 472 -0.60 20.84 1.35
C ILE A 472 0.33 21.30 0.20
N PHE A 473 1.10 20.37 -0.37
CA PHE A 473 1.96 20.66 -1.51
C PHE A 473 1.11 21.12 -2.71
N VAL A 474 1.37 22.34 -3.16
CA VAL A 474 0.83 22.85 -4.43
C VAL A 474 2.01 22.97 -5.39
N ASP A 475 2.11 22.04 -6.33
CA ASP A 475 3.11 22.17 -7.41
C ASP A 475 2.87 23.46 -8.19
N LYS A 476 3.73 24.44 -7.98
CA LYS A 476 3.66 25.75 -8.65
C LYS A 476 3.78 25.62 -10.17
N TYR A 477 4.35 24.54 -10.67
CA TYR A 477 4.63 24.28 -12.07
C TYR A 477 3.65 23.30 -12.74
N ALA A 478 2.73 22.68 -11.98
CA ALA A 478 1.71 21.76 -12.50
C ALA A 478 0.69 22.43 -13.44
N LYS A 479 0.52 23.76 -13.36
CA LYS A 479 -0.34 24.48 -14.30
C LYS A 479 0.34 24.60 -15.65
N LYS A 480 -0.20 23.94 -16.67
CA LYS A 480 0.18 24.20 -18.07
C LYS A 480 0.14 25.70 -18.30
N ILE A 481 1.26 26.26 -18.76
CA ILE A 481 1.31 27.66 -19.21
C ILE A 481 0.33 27.72 -20.39
N ASN A 482 -0.84 28.30 -20.18
CA ASN A 482 -1.74 28.62 -21.27
C ASN A 482 -1.04 29.70 -22.09
N ARG A 483 -0.42 29.33 -23.21
CA ARG A 483 -0.04 30.28 -24.24
C ARG A 483 -1.32 30.91 -24.74
N LYS A 484 -1.54 32.18 -24.41
CA LYS A 484 -2.52 33.04 -25.11
C LYS A 484 -2.10 33.22 -26.53
#